data_3b51bc22995c019597c9a92523c5ba88
#
_entry.id   3b51bc22995c019597c9a92523c5ba88
#
_cell.length_a   1.000
_cell.length_b   1.000
_cell.length_c   1.000
_cell.angle_alpha   90.00
_cell.angle_beta   90.00
_cell.angle_gamma   90.00
#
_symmetry.space_group_name_H-M   'P 1'
#
loop_
_entity.id
_entity.type
_entity.pdbx_description
1 polymer ?
#
loop_
_entity_poly.entity_id
_entity_poly.type
_entity_poly.pdbx_seq_one_letter_code
_entity_poly.pdbx_strand_id
1 'polypeptide(L)'
;MLYQIFESQRSLMEPFADFALAASKLYSNPSSPFQKTPLAQRMSAGYDLIYRLGKDYEKPTFGIQTIPVNGVEVAIHERVELNKPFCELRRFKRFSDDPKTLENLKTQPVVLIVAPLSGHYATLLRDTVRSMLSDHKVYITDWTNARLVPLSEGEFHLDDYVNYVQEFIRHLQAKYGNCHVVSVCQPTVPVLAAVSLMASRGEQTPLSMTMMGGPIDARKSPTAVNNLANERSFEWFENNVIYRVPGNFPGVGRRVYPGFLQHTGFVAMNPDRHAVNHYDYFKNLIKGDDTSTEAHRKFYDEYNAVLDMDADYYLETIQTVFQDYKLVHGTWDVRSPSGKIERVRPQDISQGALLTIEGELDDISGSGQTRAAHDLCSSLPGKEQRHLEAKGAGHYGIFSGRRWRETVYPAVRAFILEHQNASKSKSKAPVAAIPAATAPVAAAPKTVVRKEVSPAKVAVAPKAAAPKVAVTSKAAPRKTVSAQAAAPVAKAAQVVAAAPKSKKASTSKVTPKARPAILAAVSTDPSAPTTRWAGPTSSSTPPVPNVVAAAPAPAVQPERDTAVANTTVTAAPPPVLGKNPARSKAA
;
A
#
# COMPACT_ATOMS: atom_id res chain seq x y z
N MET A 1 -20.63 -14.24 -13.52
CA MET A 1 -20.24 -15.62 -13.89
C MET A 1 -18.73 -15.89 -13.72
N LEU A 2 -17.82 -15.10 -14.32
CA LEU A 2 -16.37 -15.39 -14.27
C LEU A 2 -15.82 -15.47 -12.84
N TYR A 3 -16.19 -14.55 -11.95
CA TYR A 3 -15.75 -14.55 -10.56
C TYR A 3 -16.21 -15.82 -9.82
N GLN A 4 -17.46 -16.21 -10.00
CA GLN A 4 -17.98 -17.44 -9.40
C GLN A 4 -17.30 -18.70 -9.94
N ILE A 5 -16.99 -18.73 -11.25
CA ILE A 5 -16.23 -19.83 -11.85
C ILE A 5 -14.82 -19.90 -11.25
N PHE A 6 -14.15 -18.75 -11.13
CA PHE A 6 -12.82 -18.66 -10.51
C PHE A 6 -12.83 -19.21 -9.08
N GLU A 7 -13.79 -18.76 -8.23
CA GLU A 7 -13.89 -19.23 -6.85
C GLU A 7 -14.21 -20.74 -6.76
N SER A 8 -15.06 -21.25 -7.65
CA SER A 8 -15.33 -22.69 -7.72
C SER A 8 -14.10 -23.48 -8.11
N GLN A 9 -13.30 -22.99 -9.08
CA GLN A 9 -12.03 -23.62 -9.47
C GLN A 9 -11.01 -23.55 -8.34
N ARG A 10 -10.90 -22.40 -7.66
CA ARG A 10 -10.00 -22.23 -6.53
C ARG A 10 -10.32 -23.23 -5.41
N SER A 11 -11.59 -23.31 -5.01
CA SER A 11 -12.04 -24.27 -3.97
C SER A 11 -11.80 -25.73 -4.38
N LEU A 12 -11.92 -26.06 -5.65
CA LEU A 12 -11.61 -27.40 -6.17
C LEU A 12 -10.11 -27.70 -6.13
N MET A 13 -9.26 -26.69 -6.34
CA MET A 13 -7.80 -26.84 -6.34
C MET A 13 -7.17 -26.82 -4.94
N GLU A 14 -7.85 -26.29 -3.94
CA GLU A 14 -7.36 -26.18 -2.56
C GLU A 14 -6.89 -27.54 -1.97
N PRO A 15 -7.64 -28.66 -2.06
CA PRO A 15 -7.17 -29.96 -1.57
C PRO A 15 -5.90 -30.45 -2.28
N PHE A 16 -5.69 -30.10 -3.55
CA PHE A 16 -4.47 -30.45 -4.27
C PHE A 16 -3.27 -29.63 -3.81
N ALA A 17 -3.47 -28.36 -3.48
CA ALA A 17 -2.44 -27.52 -2.87
C ALA A 17 -2.05 -28.07 -1.49
N ASP A 18 -3.01 -28.41 -0.66
CA ASP A 18 -2.77 -29.02 0.66
C ASP A 18 -2.04 -30.36 0.58
N PHE A 19 -2.44 -31.21 -0.37
CA PHE A 19 -1.71 -32.44 -0.66
C PHE A 19 -0.26 -32.15 -1.06
N ALA A 20 -0.03 -31.17 -1.93
CA ALA A 20 1.32 -30.80 -2.34
C ALA A 20 2.16 -30.30 -1.15
N LEU A 21 1.57 -29.52 -0.23
CA LEU A 21 2.23 -29.08 1.00
C LEU A 21 2.60 -30.27 1.89
N ALA A 22 1.67 -31.20 2.09
CA ALA A 22 1.91 -32.42 2.88
C ALA A 22 3.02 -33.28 2.26
N ALA A 23 2.99 -33.46 0.94
CA ALA A 23 4.02 -34.20 0.20
C ALA A 23 5.39 -33.50 0.29
N SER A 24 5.47 -32.19 0.12
CA SER A 24 6.71 -31.42 0.30
C SER A 24 7.31 -31.67 1.69
N LYS A 25 6.49 -31.54 2.74
CA LYS A 25 6.92 -31.80 4.14
C LYS A 25 7.38 -33.26 4.36
N LEU A 26 6.74 -34.24 3.73
CA LEU A 26 7.13 -35.63 3.82
C LEU A 26 8.54 -35.85 3.26
N TYR A 27 8.84 -35.34 2.08
CA TYR A 27 10.15 -35.46 1.43
C TYR A 27 11.25 -34.62 2.08
N SER A 28 10.90 -33.55 2.79
CA SER A 28 11.84 -32.68 3.54
C SER A 28 11.96 -33.05 5.02
N ASN A 29 11.30 -34.12 5.49
CA ASN A 29 11.31 -34.52 6.90
C ASN A 29 12.74 -34.86 7.38
N PRO A 30 13.29 -34.13 8.38
CA PRO A 30 14.63 -34.36 8.91
C PRO A 30 14.87 -35.78 9.46
N SER A 31 13.80 -36.43 9.92
CA SER A 31 13.86 -37.79 10.44
C SER A 31 13.89 -38.85 9.35
N SER A 32 13.71 -38.50 8.08
CA SER A 32 13.75 -39.44 6.96
C SER A 32 15.18 -39.70 6.50
N PRO A 33 15.64 -40.96 6.44
CA PRO A 33 16.98 -41.31 5.93
C PRO A 33 17.17 -40.93 4.46
N PHE A 34 16.08 -40.73 3.73
CA PHE A 34 16.08 -40.36 2.30
C PHE A 34 16.11 -38.87 2.04
N GLN A 35 15.92 -38.00 3.06
CA GLN A 35 15.81 -36.55 2.93
C GLN A 35 16.95 -35.91 2.11
N LYS A 36 18.19 -36.40 2.30
CA LYS A 36 19.38 -35.88 1.62
C LYS A 36 19.59 -36.45 0.21
N THR A 37 18.71 -37.33 -0.25
CA THR A 37 18.83 -37.86 -1.62
C THR A 37 18.42 -36.81 -2.65
N PRO A 38 19.11 -36.76 -3.82
CA PRO A 38 18.76 -35.80 -4.87
C PRO A 38 17.30 -35.92 -5.35
N LEU A 39 16.73 -37.12 -5.30
CA LEU A 39 15.33 -37.32 -5.66
C LEU A 39 14.39 -36.71 -4.64
N ALA A 40 14.59 -36.97 -3.33
CA ALA A 40 13.73 -36.40 -2.29
C ALA A 40 13.78 -34.84 -2.28
N GLN A 41 14.95 -34.25 -2.46
CA GLN A 41 15.11 -32.80 -2.56
C GLN A 41 14.34 -32.24 -3.75
N ARG A 42 14.42 -32.84 -4.93
CA ARG A 42 13.66 -32.44 -6.12
C ARG A 42 12.15 -32.59 -5.93
N MET A 43 11.72 -33.70 -5.34
CA MET A 43 10.30 -33.95 -5.05
C MET A 43 9.76 -32.92 -4.05
N SER A 44 10.48 -32.70 -2.94
CA SER A 44 10.10 -31.65 -1.97
C SER A 44 9.99 -30.27 -2.61
N ALA A 45 11.00 -29.85 -3.38
CA ALA A 45 11.01 -28.57 -4.06
C ALA A 45 9.88 -28.46 -5.10
N GLY A 46 9.61 -29.53 -5.85
CA GLY A 46 8.52 -29.55 -6.82
C GLY A 46 7.14 -29.41 -6.18
N TYR A 47 6.89 -30.15 -5.11
CA TYR A 47 5.63 -30.05 -4.36
C TYR A 47 5.48 -28.71 -3.65
N ASP A 48 6.54 -28.12 -3.09
CA ASP A 48 6.49 -26.77 -2.51
C ASP A 48 6.11 -25.72 -3.57
N LEU A 49 6.70 -25.83 -4.75
CA LEU A 49 6.35 -24.93 -5.87
C LEU A 49 4.89 -25.10 -6.31
N ILE A 50 4.39 -26.36 -6.43
CA ILE A 50 2.99 -26.64 -6.78
C ILE A 50 2.05 -26.03 -5.72
N TYR A 51 2.35 -26.22 -4.43
CA TYR A 51 1.59 -25.61 -3.35
C TYR A 51 1.53 -24.10 -3.50
N ARG A 52 2.67 -23.44 -3.72
CA ARG A 52 2.74 -21.99 -3.82
C ARG A 52 2.04 -21.42 -5.07
N LEU A 53 1.95 -22.19 -6.13
CA LEU A 53 1.18 -21.80 -7.33
C LEU A 53 -0.32 -22.01 -7.17
N GLY A 54 -0.75 -22.91 -6.27
CA GLY A 54 -2.16 -23.29 -6.10
C GLY A 54 -2.82 -22.81 -4.81
N LYS A 55 -2.04 -22.34 -3.80
CA LYS A 55 -2.62 -21.89 -2.52
C LYS A 55 -3.38 -20.56 -2.66
N ASP A 56 -4.35 -20.36 -1.78
CA ASP A 56 -4.93 -19.03 -1.57
C ASP A 56 -3.95 -18.13 -0.79
N TYR A 57 -3.82 -16.88 -1.22
CA TYR A 57 -2.96 -15.90 -0.58
C TYR A 57 -3.81 -14.94 0.24
N GLU A 58 -3.85 -15.18 1.53
CA GLU A 58 -4.52 -14.31 2.49
C GLU A 58 -3.75 -12.99 2.69
N LYS A 59 -4.43 -12.03 3.32
CA LYS A 59 -3.81 -10.76 3.73
C LYS A 59 -2.61 -11.03 4.64
N PRO A 60 -1.40 -10.61 4.25
CA PRO A 60 -0.22 -10.74 5.10
C PRO A 60 -0.32 -9.90 6.36
N THR A 61 0.41 -10.25 7.40
CA THR A 61 0.56 -9.44 8.61
C THR A 61 1.75 -8.49 8.49
N PHE A 62 1.72 -7.33 9.14
CA PHE A 62 2.91 -6.48 9.24
C PHE A 62 4.04 -7.20 10.00
N GLY A 63 3.74 -7.93 11.05
CA GLY A 63 4.68 -8.79 11.77
C GLY A 63 5.90 -8.06 12.35
N ILE A 64 5.78 -6.75 12.64
CA ILE A 64 6.84 -5.94 13.22
C ILE A 64 6.72 -6.02 14.73
N GLN A 65 7.51 -6.90 15.35
CA GLN A 65 7.49 -7.10 16.81
C GLN A 65 8.43 -6.16 17.54
N THR A 66 9.60 -5.89 16.97
CA THR A 66 10.61 -5.01 17.55
C THR A 66 11.35 -4.21 16.48
N ILE A 67 11.93 -3.08 16.88
CA ILE A 67 12.84 -2.25 16.07
C ILE A 67 13.97 -1.72 16.94
N PRO A 68 15.18 -1.53 16.41
CA PRO A 68 16.25 -0.81 17.09
C PRO A 68 16.01 0.70 17.01
N VAL A 69 16.10 1.37 18.17
CA VAL A 69 16.10 2.85 18.28
C VAL A 69 17.29 3.27 19.12
N ASN A 70 18.25 3.96 18.51
CA ASN A 70 19.50 4.39 19.18
C ASN A 70 20.22 3.24 19.94
N GLY A 71 20.22 2.04 19.36
CA GLY A 71 20.85 0.86 19.95
C GLY A 71 20.02 0.13 21.02
N VAL A 72 18.83 0.63 21.36
CA VAL A 72 17.88 -0.02 22.28
C VAL A 72 16.80 -0.72 21.48
N GLU A 73 16.48 -1.96 21.81
CA GLU A 73 15.37 -2.69 21.22
C GLU A 73 14.04 -2.19 21.79
N VAL A 74 13.14 -1.76 20.89
CA VAL A 74 11.84 -1.19 21.21
C VAL A 74 10.74 -2.12 20.73
N ALA A 75 9.88 -2.56 21.64
CA ALA A 75 8.74 -3.40 21.31
C ALA A 75 7.66 -2.61 20.55
N ILE A 76 7.02 -3.28 19.60
CA ILE A 76 5.97 -2.73 18.75
C ILE A 76 4.66 -3.46 18.99
N HIS A 77 3.61 -2.70 19.26
CA HIS A 77 2.24 -3.23 19.33
C HIS A 77 1.40 -2.57 18.23
N GLU A 78 0.99 -3.37 17.28
CA GLU A 78 0.06 -2.98 16.23
C GLU A 78 -1.37 -2.97 16.78
N ARG A 79 -2.16 -1.95 16.44
CA ARG A 79 -3.57 -1.88 16.81
C ARG A 79 -4.36 -0.98 15.85
N VAL A 80 -5.65 -1.25 15.72
CA VAL A 80 -6.60 -0.38 15.04
C VAL A 80 -6.87 0.85 15.92
N GLU A 81 -6.71 2.03 15.37
CA GLU A 81 -6.98 3.32 16.01
C GLU A 81 -8.35 3.87 15.63
N LEU A 82 -8.71 3.78 14.35
CA LEU A 82 -10.06 4.05 13.82
C LEU A 82 -10.45 2.91 12.89
N ASN A 83 -11.73 2.53 12.93
CA ASN A 83 -12.31 1.52 12.06
C ASN A 83 -13.40 2.15 11.21
N LYS A 84 -13.27 2.02 9.88
CA LYS A 84 -14.25 2.43 8.88
C LYS A 84 -14.59 1.20 8.03
N PRO A 85 -15.75 1.12 7.37
CA PRO A 85 -16.12 -0.06 6.58
C PRO A 85 -15.07 -0.49 5.56
N PHE A 86 -14.44 0.46 4.88
CA PHE A 86 -13.48 0.18 3.80
C PHE A 86 -12.02 0.43 4.19
N CYS A 87 -11.73 0.93 5.39
CA CYS A 87 -10.35 1.22 5.80
C CYS A 87 -10.21 1.27 7.32
N GLU A 88 -9.17 0.63 7.82
CA GLU A 88 -8.73 0.80 9.19
C GLU A 88 -7.55 1.79 9.25
N LEU A 89 -7.56 2.72 10.19
CA LEU A 89 -6.36 3.47 10.55
C LEU A 89 -5.58 2.66 11.59
N ARG A 90 -4.46 2.06 11.19
CA ARG A 90 -3.61 1.27 12.07
C ARG A 90 -2.51 2.11 12.68
N ARG A 91 -2.21 1.84 13.95
CA ARG A 91 -1.14 2.48 14.71
C ARG A 91 -0.14 1.45 15.21
N PHE A 92 1.15 1.76 15.09
CA PHE A 92 2.24 0.99 15.67
C PHE A 92 2.73 1.69 16.94
N LYS A 93 2.23 1.25 18.12
CA LYS A 93 2.62 1.80 19.40
C LYS A 93 3.95 1.19 19.84
N ARG A 94 4.89 2.03 20.25
CA ARG A 94 6.23 1.66 20.66
C ARG A 94 6.34 1.69 22.18
N PHE A 95 7.05 0.70 22.74
CA PHE A 95 7.29 0.54 24.16
C PHE A 95 8.76 0.26 24.41
N SER A 96 9.30 0.84 25.47
CA SER A 96 10.66 0.60 25.94
C SER A 96 10.68 0.70 27.45
N ASP A 97 11.47 -0.15 28.07
CA ASP A 97 11.73 -0.10 29.53
C ASP A 97 12.79 0.94 29.88
N ASP A 98 13.56 1.42 28.88
CA ASP A 98 14.53 2.51 29.05
C ASP A 98 13.81 3.87 29.08
N PRO A 99 13.84 4.60 30.24
CA PRO A 99 13.14 5.88 30.40
C PRO A 99 13.59 6.95 29.40
N LYS A 100 14.89 6.98 29.06
CA LYS A 100 15.46 7.96 28.12
C LYS A 100 14.95 7.71 26.70
N THR A 101 14.94 6.46 26.27
CA THR A 101 14.36 6.07 24.98
C THR A 101 12.87 6.38 24.95
N LEU A 102 12.11 6.04 26.03
CA LEU A 102 10.68 6.33 26.09
C LEU A 102 10.38 7.83 25.97
N GLU A 103 11.17 8.69 26.60
CA GLU A 103 10.99 10.15 26.50
C GLU A 103 11.28 10.64 25.08
N ASN A 104 12.34 10.14 24.45
CA ASN A 104 12.63 10.44 23.04
C ASN A 104 11.47 10.02 22.12
N LEU A 105 10.93 8.80 22.28
CA LEU A 105 9.79 8.32 21.50
C LEU A 105 8.54 9.22 21.62
N LYS A 106 8.31 9.84 22.80
CA LYS A 106 7.18 10.76 23.03
C LYS A 106 7.29 12.05 22.22
N THR A 107 8.49 12.52 21.94
CA THR A 107 8.75 13.82 21.27
C THR A 107 8.83 13.72 19.75
N GLN A 108 8.94 12.50 19.19
CA GLN A 108 9.08 12.25 17.76
C GLN A 108 7.84 12.67 16.96
N PRO A 109 8.03 13.07 15.69
CA PRO A 109 6.95 13.46 14.77
C PRO A 109 5.91 12.36 14.56
N VAL A 110 4.70 12.78 14.21
CA VAL A 110 3.59 11.87 13.83
C VAL A 110 3.50 11.82 12.32
N VAL A 111 3.47 10.62 11.77
CA VAL A 111 3.35 10.38 10.32
C VAL A 111 2.14 9.50 10.02
N LEU A 112 1.31 9.97 9.10
CA LEU A 112 0.28 9.19 8.42
C LEU A 112 0.85 8.68 7.11
N ILE A 113 1.01 7.38 6.97
CA ILE A 113 1.29 6.72 5.69
C ILE A 113 -0.06 6.39 5.05
N VAL A 114 -0.28 6.89 3.84
CA VAL A 114 -1.45 6.53 3.05
C VAL A 114 -1.03 5.47 2.04
N ALA A 115 -1.43 4.23 2.32
CA ALA A 115 -1.11 3.07 1.49
C ALA A 115 -1.98 3.05 0.22
N PRO A 116 -1.48 2.50 -0.90
CA PRO A 116 -2.26 2.37 -2.12
C PRO A 116 -3.49 1.46 -1.94
N LEU A 117 -4.59 1.84 -2.59
CA LEU A 117 -5.73 0.98 -2.87
C LEU A 117 -5.72 0.68 -4.37
N SER A 118 -4.77 -0.15 -4.79
CA SER A 118 -4.49 -0.51 -6.19
C SER A 118 -4.19 -1.99 -6.36
N GLY A 119 -4.79 -2.82 -5.53
CA GLY A 119 -4.72 -4.27 -5.56
C GLY A 119 -4.02 -4.88 -4.35
N HIS A 120 -2.81 -4.49 -4.03
CA HIS A 120 -2.07 -5.03 -2.90
C HIS A 120 -2.56 -4.48 -1.55
N TYR A 121 -2.35 -5.26 -0.49
CA TYR A 121 -2.61 -4.81 0.89
C TYR A 121 -1.56 -3.80 1.37
N ALA A 122 -1.90 -3.05 2.41
CA ALA A 122 -1.00 -2.06 3.02
C ALA A 122 0.32 -2.66 3.55
N THR A 123 0.36 -3.96 3.79
CA THR A 123 1.55 -4.72 4.18
C THR A 123 2.67 -4.67 3.15
N LEU A 124 2.38 -4.34 1.89
CA LEU A 124 3.38 -4.03 0.86
C LEU A 124 4.35 -2.91 1.33
N LEU A 125 3.88 -1.99 2.17
CA LEU A 125 4.68 -0.92 2.76
C LEU A 125 5.35 -1.30 4.10
N ARG A 126 5.50 -2.60 4.42
CA ARG A 126 6.12 -3.09 5.66
C ARG A 126 7.53 -2.51 5.88
N ASP A 127 8.36 -2.45 4.83
CA ASP A 127 9.70 -1.87 4.91
C ASP A 127 9.66 -0.37 5.20
N THR A 128 8.71 0.35 4.59
CA THR A 128 8.46 1.77 4.86
C THR A 128 8.08 1.98 6.32
N VAL A 129 7.08 1.25 6.82
CA VAL A 129 6.63 1.32 8.22
C VAL A 129 7.78 1.02 9.17
N ARG A 130 8.52 -0.08 8.95
CA ARG A 130 9.65 -0.50 9.79
C ARG A 130 10.73 0.57 9.87
N SER A 131 11.12 1.14 8.74
CA SER A 131 12.14 2.20 8.69
C SER A 131 11.67 3.45 9.45
N MET A 132 10.43 3.87 9.21
CA MET A 132 9.90 5.09 9.81
C MET A 132 9.67 4.97 11.32
N LEU A 133 9.43 3.77 11.84
CA LEU A 133 9.20 3.54 13.26
C LEU A 133 10.41 3.91 14.14
N SER A 134 11.62 3.92 13.61
CA SER A 134 12.82 4.34 14.37
C SER A 134 12.78 5.82 14.77
N ASP A 135 12.16 6.67 13.95
CA ASP A 135 12.21 8.13 14.10
C ASP A 135 10.82 8.79 14.25
N HIS A 136 9.71 8.05 14.05
CA HIS A 136 8.36 8.62 13.97
C HIS A 136 7.32 7.79 14.71
N LYS A 137 6.23 8.44 15.14
CA LYS A 137 4.96 7.78 15.49
C LYS A 137 4.23 7.47 14.20
N VAL A 138 4.11 6.19 13.85
CA VAL A 138 3.60 5.77 12.54
C VAL A 138 2.16 5.31 12.64
N TYR A 139 1.35 5.84 11.74
CA TYR A 139 0.00 5.41 11.40
C TYR A 139 -0.05 5.05 9.92
N ILE A 140 -0.89 4.09 9.54
CA ILE A 140 -1.08 3.69 8.15
C ILE A 140 -2.56 3.40 7.86
N THR A 141 -3.02 3.78 6.66
CA THR A 141 -4.31 3.33 6.14
C THR A 141 -4.19 1.86 5.73
N ASP A 142 -5.08 1.02 6.21
CA ASP A 142 -5.15 -0.39 5.89
C ASP A 142 -6.51 -0.70 5.25
N TRP A 143 -6.53 -0.73 3.92
CA TRP A 143 -7.75 -0.87 3.13
C TRP A 143 -8.33 -2.27 3.26
N THR A 144 -9.64 -2.31 3.46
CA THR A 144 -10.40 -3.55 3.58
C THR A 144 -10.67 -4.13 2.19
N ASN A 145 -10.53 -5.45 2.06
CA ASN A 145 -10.94 -6.14 0.85
C ASN A 145 -12.45 -5.98 0.65
N ALA A 146 -12.88 -5.36 -0.46
CA ALA A 146 -14.28 -5.01 -0.70
C ALA A 146 -15.23 -6.23 -0.69
N ARG A 147 -14.74 -7.44 -1.03
CA ARG A 147 -15.54 -8.67 -0.92
C ARG A 147 -15.97 -9.00 0.52
N LEU A 148 -15.32 -8.41 1.53
CA LEU A 148 -15.62 -8.61 2.94
C LEU A 148 -16.55 -7.54 3.51
N VAL A 149 -16.84 -6.47 2.76
CA VAL A 149 -17.69 -5.36 3.21
C VAL A 149 -19.13 -5.60 2.79
N PRO A 150 -20.08 -5.78 3.74
CA PRO A 150 -21.50 -5.99 3.43
C PRO A 150 -22.09 -4.85 2.61
N LEU A 151 -23.11 -5.15 1.77
CA LEU A 151 -23.81 -4.12 0.99
C LEU A 151 -24.49 -3.06 1.85
N SER A 152 -24.86 -3.40 3.09
CA SER A 152 -25.46 -2.45 4.05
C SER A 152 -24.55 -1.27 4.41
N GLU A 153 -23.23 -1.41 4.22
CA GLU A 153 -22.27 -0.33 4.45
C GLU A 153 -22.22 0.70 3.29
N GLY A 154 -23.04 0.51 2.25
CA GLY A 154 -23.09 1.37 1.08
C GLY A 154 -21.98 1.07 0.06
N GLU A 155 -21.89 1.94 -0.93
CA GLU A 155 -20.85 1.94 -1.98
C GLU A 155 -19.61 2.72 -1.50
N PHE A 156 -18.49 2.55 -2.18
CA PHE A 156 -17.26 3.27 -1.88
C PHE A 156 -16.73 3.97 -3.12
N HIS A 157 -16.71 5.30 -3.08
CA HIS A 157 -16.33 6.17 -4.18
C HIS A 157 -14.91 6.75 -3.99
N LEU A 158 -14.36 7.34 -5.04
CA LEU A 158 -13.12 8.10 -4.96
C LEU A 158 -13.26 9.31 -4.00
N ASP A 159 -14.45 9.88 -3.92
CA ASP A 159 -14.80 10.94 -2.98
C ASP A 159 -14.71 10.46 -1.52
N ASP A 160 -15.13 9.22 -1.23
CA ASP A 160 -15.03 8.64 0.10
C ASP A 160 -13.58 8.40 0.52
N TYR A 161 -12.74 8.00 -0.45
CA TYR A 161 -11.30 7.91 -0.20
C TYR A 161 -10.73 9.26 0.26
N VAL A 162 -11.03 10.33 -0.47
CA VAL A 162 -10.60 11.71 -0.13
C VAL A 162 -11.10 12.10 1.27
N ASN A 163 -12.38 11.82 1.55
CA ASN A 163 -13.01 12.12 2.83
C ASN A 163 -12.39 11.33 4.00
N TYR A 164 -12.06 10.04 3.82
CA TYR A 164 -11.37 9.23 4.82
C TYR A 164 -9.97 9.78 5.14
N VAL A 165 -9.21 10.18 4.12
CA VAL A 165 -7.89 10.80 4.32
C VAL A 165 -8.00 12.08 5.14
N GLN A 166 -8.97 12.97 4.84
CA GLN A 166 -9.22 14.17 5.63
C GLN A 166 -9.57 13.85 7.09
N GLU A 167 -10.43 12.86 7.31
CA GLU A 167 -10.84 12.44 8.66
C GLU A 167 -9.63 11.92 9.46
N PHE A 168 -8.76 11.11 8.85
CA PHE A 168 -7.55 10.60 9.49
C PHE A 168 -6.55 11.72 9.81
N ILE A 169 -6.37 12.67 8.91
CA ILE A 169 -5.53 13.85 9.17
C ILE A 169 -6.08 14.64 10.37
N ARG A 170 -7.38 14.98 10.37
CA ARG A 170 -8.03 15.71 11.48
C ARG A 170 -7.93 14.96 12.80
N HIS A 171 -8.10 13.62 12.79
CA HIS A 171 -7.93 12.80 13.99
C HIS A 171 -6.51 12.94 14.58
N LEU A 172 -5.49 12.88 13.74
CA LEU A 172 -4.10 13.03 14.18
C LEU A 172 -3.78 14.46 14.62
N GLN A 173 -4.33 15.45 13.96
CA GLN A 173 -4.21 16.86 14.35
C GLN A 173 -4.84 17.11 15.72
N ALA A 174 -6.04 16.62 15.96
CA ALA A 174 -6.72 16.72 17.25
C ALA A 174 -5.93 16.06 18.37
N LYS A 175 -5.24 14.95 18.08
CA LYS A 175 -4.50 14.16 19.06
C LYS A 175 -3.09 14.69 19.35
N TYR A 176 -2.43 15.29 18.37
CA TYR A 176 -0.99 15.62 18.41
C TYR A 176 -0.67 17.07 18.03
N GLY A 177 -1.68 17.87 17.75
CA GLY A 177 -1.54 19.24 17.24
C GLY A 177 -1.36 19.32 15.71
N ASN A 178 -0.53 18.47 15.12
CA ASN A 178 -0.44 18.28 13.66
C ASN A 178 0.30 16.98 13.33
N CYS A 179 0.37 16.65 12.04
CA CYS A 179 1.05 15.47 11.52
C CYS A 179 1.76 15.76 10.18
N HIS A 180 2.53 14.79 9.72
CA HIS A 180 3.09 14.70 8.38
C HIS A 180 2.35 13.60 7.61
N VAL A 181 2.20 13.74 6.30
CA VAL A 181 1.55 12.75 5.43
C VAL A 181 2.55 12.22 4.42
N VAL A 182 2.62 10.90 4.29
CA VAL A 182 3.42 10.19 3.27
C VAL A 182 2.47 9.36 2.44
N SER A 183 2.36 9.63 1.15
CA SER A 183 1.54 8.88 0.20
C SER A 183 2.42 8.18 -0.82
N VAL A 184 2.12 6.90 -1.11
CA VAL A 184 2.92 6.05 -1.99
C VAL A 184 2.07 5.55 -3.14
N CYS A 185 2.46 5.82 -4.39
CA CYS A 185 1.78 5.40 -5.60
C CYS A 185 0.43 6.13 -5.80
N GLN A 186 -0.64 5.42 -6.14
CA GLN A 186 -1.98 5.94 -6.42
C GLN A 186 -2.51 6.97 -5.38
N PRO A 187 -2.33 6.80 -4.05
CA PRO A 187 -2.82 7.75 -3.05
C PRO A 187 -2.30 9.18 -3.17
N THR A 188 -1.23 9.43 -3.90
CA THR A 188 -0.72 10.81 -4.08
C THR A 188 -1.79 11.74 -4.61
N VAL A 189 -2.63 11.26 -5.52
CA VAL A 189 -3.72 12.04 -6.14
C VAL A 189 -4.82 12.37 -5.13
N PRO A 190 -5.51 11.40 -4.46
CA PRO A 190 -6.55 11.73 -3.49
C PRO A 190 -6.01 12.39 -2.21
N VAL A 191 -4.75 12.20 -1.83
CA VAL A 191 -4.12 12.94 -0.72
C VAL A 191 -3.94 14.41 -1.09
N LEU A 192 -3.46 14.70 -2.31
CA LEU A 192 -3.36 16.09 -2.78
C LEU A 192 -4.73 16.76 -2.82
N ALA A 193 -5.76 16.05 -3.29
CA ALA A 193 -7.15 16.54 -3.27
C ALA A 193 -7.65 16.78 -1.84
N ALA A 194 -7.42 15.85 -0.91
CA ALA A 194 -7.82 15.97 0.48
C ALA A 194 -7.23 17.22 1.15
N VAL A 195 -5.91 17.43 0.99
CA VAL A 195 -5.23 18.59 1.57
C VAL A 195 -5.62 19.88 0.86
N SER A 196 -5.88 19.85 -0.45
CA SER A 196 -6.40 21.01 -1.21
C SER A 196 -7.74 21.48 -0.65
N LEU A 197 -8.67 20.56 -0.43
CA LEU A 197 -9.99 20.88 0.13
C LEU A 197 -9.90 21.41 1.58
N MET A 198 -8.99 20.86 2.40
CA MET A 198 -8.72 21.40 3.73
C MET A 198 -8.20 22.84 3.65
N ALA A 199 -7.23 23.09 2.74
CA ALA A 199 -6.69 24.44 2.52
C ALA A 199 -7.76 25.41 2.03
N SER A 200 -8.60 25.03 1.05
CA SER A 200 -9.69 25.86 0.52
C SER A 200 -10.73 26.23 1.58
N ARG A 201 -10.89 25.39 2.62
CA ARG A 201 -11.77 25.67 3.77
C ARG A 201 -11.09 26.48 4.88
N GLY A 202 -9.80 26.81 4.74
CA GLY A 202 -9.01 27.45 5.80
C GLY A 202 -8.71 26.52 6.99
N GLU A 203 -8.85 25.21 6.81
CA GLU A 203 -8.48 24.23 7.83
C GLU A 203 -6.96 24.10 7.93
N GLN A 204 -6.49 23.64 9.08
CA GLN A 204 -5.07 23.32 9.28
C GLN A 204 -4.64 22.21 8.31
N THR A 205 -3.64 22.48 7.48
CA THR A 205 -3.01 21.46 6.61
C THR A 205 -1.93 20.68 7.37
N PRO A 206 -1.52 19.47 6.92
CA PRO A 206 -0.35 18.78 7.44
C PRO A 206 0.92 19.63 7.39
N LEU A 207 1.87 19.39 8.31
CA LEU A 207 3.16 20.07 8.33
C LEU A 207 3.97 19.81 7.05
N SER A 208 3.88 18.62 6.50
CA SER A 208 4.43 18.30 5.19
C SER A 208 3.66 17.17 4.51
N MET A 209 3.73 17.15 3.18
CA MET A 209 3.28 16.08 2.31
C MET A 209 4.50 15.49 1.59
N THR A 210 4.71 14.20 1.70
CA THR A 210 5.67 13.45 0.88
C THR A 210 4.88 12.58 -0.10
N MET A 211 5.05 12.82 -1.39
CA MET A 211 4.36 12.12 -2.48
C MET A 211 5.37 11.30 -3.27
N MET A 212 5.13 9.99 -3.38
CA MET A 212 6.11 9.04 -3.91
C MET A 212 5.52 8.21 -5.04
N GLY A 213 6.07 8.33 -6.24
CA GLY A 213 5.76 7.47 -7.39
C GLY A 213 4.28 7.42 -7.77
N GLY A 214 3.60 8.57 -7.81
CA GLY A 214 2.18 8.62 -8.06
C GLY A 214 1.77 9.44 -9.29
N PRO A 215 0.61 9.14 -9.90
CA PRO A 215 0.19 9.69 -11.18
C PRO A 215 -0.51 11.05 -11.04
N ILE A 216 0.18 12.06 -10.48
CA ILE A 216 -0.39 13.42 -10.38
C ILE A 216 -0.70 13.99 -11.77
N ASP A 217 0.22 13.83 -12.72
CA ASP A 217 -0.04 14.08 -14.14
C ASP A 217 0.38 12.86 -14.98
N ALA A 218 -0.55 11.93 -15.16
CA ALA A 218 -0.31 10.68 -15.88
C ALA A 218 0.01 10.86 -17.39
N ARG A 219 -0.06 12.07 -17.92
CA ARG A 219 0.33 12.40 -19.29
C ARG A 219 1.84 12.55 -19.45
N LYS A 220 2.57 12.79 -18.35
CA LYS A 220 4.03 12.90 -18.35
C LYS A 220 4.64 11.51 -18.36
N SER A 221 5.50 11.23 -19.37
CA SER A 221 6.15 9.92 -19.54
C SER A 221 5.21 8.74 -19.32
N PRO A 222 4.15 8.60 -20.14
CA PRO A 222 3.10 7.60 -19.92
C PRO A 222 3.66 6.17 -20.01
N THR A 223 3.31 5.36 -19.04
CA THR A 223 3.69 3.94 -18.93
C THR A 223 2.64 3.03 -19.59
N ALA A 224 2.90 1.72 -19.62
CA ALA A 224 1.95 0.74 -20.13
C ALA A 224 0.59 0.79 -19.40
N VAL A 225 0.60 1.09 -18.08
CA VAL A 225 -0.61 1.25 -17.26
C VAL A 225 -1.43 2.46 -17.74
N ASN A 226 -0.76 3.59 -17.95
CA ASN A 226 -1.41 4.81 -18.41
C ASN A 226 -2.00 4.63 -19.83
N ASN A 227 -1.24 3.97 -20.72
CA ASN A 227 -1.67 3.71 -22.10
C ASN A 227 -2.91 2.82 -22.12
N LEU A 228 -2.96 1.74 -21.31
CA LEU A 228 -4.14 0.88 -21.22
C LEU A 228 -5.39 1.67 -20.80
N ALA A 229 -5.25 2.57 -19.81
CA ALA A 229 -6.35 3.39 -19.34
C ALA A 229 -6.90 4.34 -20.44
N ASN A 230 -6.03 4.82 -21.33
CA ASN A 230 -6.41 5.71 -22.43
C ASN A 230 -6.89 4.98 -23.69
N GLU A 231 -6.39 3.75 -23.94
CA GLU A 231 -6.78 2.95 -25.12
C GLU A 231 -8.15 2.30 -24.99
N ARG A 232 -8.72 2.24 -23.79
CA ARG A 232 -10.01 1.62 -23.49
C ARG A 232 -10.99 2.65 -22.99
N SER A 233 -12.27 2.54 -23.41
CA SER A 233 -13.33 3.41 -22.89
C SER A 233 -13.72 3.03 -21.47
N PHE A 234 -14.38 3.95 -20.77
CA PHE A 234 -14.96 3.70 -19.44
C PHE A 234 -15.88 2.47 -19.44
N GLU A 235 -16.76 2.35 -20.43
CA GLU A 235 -17.69 1.23 -20.57
C GLU A 235 -16.94 -0.09 -20.78
N TRP A 236 -15.78 -0.05 -21.43
CA TRP A 236 -14.96 -1.25 -21.56
C TRP A 236 -14.50 -1.75 -20.18
N PHE A 237 -14.02 -0.87 -19.32
CA PHE A 237 -13.62 -1.25 -17.95
C PHE A 237 -14.83 -1.79 -17.19
N GLU A 238 -15.96 -1.09 -17.22
CA GLU A 238 -17.18 -1.52 -16.52
C GLU A 238 -17.65 -2.92 -16.96
N ASN A 239 -17.67 -3.19 -18.26
CA ASN A 239 -18.22 -4.43 -18.80
C ASN A 239 -17.24 -5.62 -18.77
N ASN A 240 -15.93 -5.40 -18.69
CA ASN A 240 -14.93 -6.47 -18.83
C ASN A 240 -14.20 -6.80 -17.55
N VAL A 241 -14.07 -5.87 -16.59
CA VAL A 241 -13.28 -6.11 -15.38
C VAL A 241 -14.10 -6.02 -14.09
N ILE A 242 -15.34 -5.50 -14.13
CA ILE A 242 -16.22 -5.43 -12.95
C ILE A 242 -17.09 -6.68 -12.86
N TYR A 243 -17.11 -7.28 -11.67
CA TYR A 243 -17.90 -8.47 -11.37
C TYR A 243 -18.59 -8.32 -10.01
N ARG A 244 -19.57 -9.19 -9.75
CA ARG A 244 -20.25 -9.25 -8.46
C ARG A 244 -19.62 -10.30 -7.56
N VAL A 245 -19.41 -9.94 -6.30
CA VAL A 245 -18.90 -10.83 -5.26
C VAL A 245 -19.81 -12.06 -5.11
N PRO A 246 -19.24 -13.27 -5.10
CA PRO A 246 -19.99 -14.51 -4.91
C PRO A 246 -20.64 -14.65 -3.52
N GLY A 247 -21.57 -15.63 -3.38
CA GLY A 247 -22.39 -15.83 -2.18
C GLY A 247 -21.65 -16.30 -0.93
N ASN A 248 -20.40 -16.71 -1.04
CA ASN A 248 -19.57 -17.19 0.06
C ASN A 248 -18.83 -16.09 0.84
N PHE A 249 -19.01 -14.81 0.45
CA PHE A 249 -18.36 -13.68 1.12
C PHE A 249 -19.39 -12.72 1.74
N PRO A 250 -19.05 -12.00 2.82
CA PRO A 250 -19.94 -11.01 3.45
C PRO A 250 -20.45 -9.94 2.50
N GLY A 251 -19.62 -9.51 1.52
CA GLY A 251 -19.98 -8.51 0.52
C GLY A 251 -20.71 -9.07 -0.71
N VAL A 252 -21.39 -10.21 -0.57
CA VAL A 252 -22.16 -10.85 -1.67
C VAL A 252 -22.98 -9.85 -2.47
N GLY A 253 -22.83 -9.89 -3.80
CA GLY A 253 -23.55 -9.01 -4.73
C GLY A 253 -22.89 -7.64 -4.96
N ARG A 254 -21.91 -7.21 -4.13
CA ARG A 254 -21.14 -5.97 -4.35
C ARG A 254 -20.44 -6.02 -5.70
N ARG A 255 -20.47 -4.90 -6.43
CA ARG A 255 -19.70 -4.71 -7.65
C ARG A 255 -18.25 -4.46 -7.27
N VAL A 256 -17.32 -5.23 -7.83
CA VAL A 256 -15.89 -5.10 -7.53
C VAL A 256 -15.03 -5.28 -8.77
N TYR A 257 -13.83 -4.73 -8.76
CA TYR A 257 -12.72 -5.17 -9.59
C TYR A 257 -11.98 -6.28 -8.82
N PRO A 258 -12.13 -7.56 -9.22
CA PRO A 258 -11.63 -8.68 -8.44
C PRO A 258 -10.10 -8.76 -8.40
N GLY A 259 -9.56 -9.13 -7.23
CA GLY A 259 -8.13 -9.27 -7.02
C GLY A 259 -7.46 -10.25 -7.97
N PHE A 260 -8.11 -11.36 -8.32
CA PHE A 260 -7.54 -12.35 -9.24
C PHE A 260 -7.32 -11.79 -10.68
N LEU A 261 -8.17 -10.87 -11.15
CA LEU A 261 -7.96 -10.21 -12.44
C LEU A 261 -6.82 -9.21 -12.37
N GLN A 262 -6.70 -8.48 -11.27
CA GLN A 262 -5.59 -7.57 -11.03
C GLN A 262 -4.27 -8.32 -11.01
N HIS A 263 -4.20 -9.43 -10.27
CA HIS A 263 -3.03 -10.31 -10.21
C HIS A 263 -2.66 -10.85 -11.60
N THR A 264 -3.64 -11.28 -12.39
CA THR A 264 -3.41 -11.71 -13.78
C THR A 264 -2.79 -10.58 -14.62
N GLY A 265 -3.27 -9.35 -14.45
CA GLY A 265 -2.71 -8.16 -15.10
C GLY A 265 -1.25 -7.91 -14.68
N PHE A 266 -0.94 -7.98 -13.39
CA PHE A 266 0.42 -7.80 -12.87
C PHE A 266 1.40 -8.82 -13.42
N VAL A 267 1.01 -10.10 -13.45
CA VAL A 267 1.85 -11.17 -14.02
C VAL A 267 2.03 -10.99 -15.53
N ALA A 268 0.98 -10.55 -16.24
CA ALA A 268 1.02 -10.34 -17.68
C ALA A 268 1.94 -9.18 -18.12
N MET A 269 2.26 -8.24 -17.24
CA MET A 269 3.22 -7.16 -17.54
C MET A 269 4.66 -7.67 -17.71
N ASN A 270 5.05 -8.73 -16.96
CA ASN A 270 6.41 -9.29 -16.99
C ASN A 270 6.41 -10.83 -16.78
N PRO A 271 5.79 -11.63 -17.67
CA PRO A 271 5.59 -13.07 -17.46
C PRO A 271 6.91 -13.84 -17.39
N ASP A 272 7.89 -13.48 -18.23
CA ASP A 272 9.21 -14.15 -18.26
C ASP A 272 9.96 -13.98 -16.94
N ARG A 273 9.88 -12.80 -16.33
CA ARG A 273 10.49 -12.53 -15.03
C ARG A 273 9.91 -13.43 -13.94
N HIS A 274 8.59 -13.59 -13.90
CA HIS A 274 7.93 -14.47 -12.93
C HIS A 274 8.32 -15.92 -13.13
N ALA A 275 8.35 -16.39 -14.38
CA ALA A 275 8.79 -17.75 -14.72
C ALA A 275 10.24 -18.02 -14.27
N VAL A 276 11.17 -17.10 -14.55
CA VAL A 276 12.58 -17.20 -14.10
C VAL A 276 12.67 -17.21 -12.59
N ASN A 277 11.97 -16.31 -11.90
CA ASN A 277 12.01 -16.23 -10.43
C ASN A 277 11.50 -17.53 -9.77
N HIS A 278 10.42 -18.12 -10.27
CA HIS A 278 9.90 -19.40 -9.76
C HIS A 278 10.85 -20.56 -10.05
N TYR A 279 11.50 -20.56 -11.22
CA TYR A 279 12.51 -21.57 -11.54
C TYR A 279 13.76 -21.43 -10.66
N ASP A 280 14.21 -20.20 -10.39
CA ASP A 280 15.31 -19.94 -9.46
C ASP A 280 14.97 -20.35 -8.04
N TYR A 281 13.75 -20.09 -7.59
CA TYR A 281 13.24 -20.58 -6.31
C TYR A 281 13.33 -22.12 -6.21
N PHE A 282 12.84 -22.84 -7.22
CA PHE A 282 12.95 -24.29 -7.28
C PHE A 282 14.41 -24.78 -7.17
N LYS A 283 15.34 -24.13 -7.88
CA LYS A 283 16.77 -24.45 -7.81
C LYS A 283 17.35 -24.19 -6.42
N ASN A 284 16.98 -23.07 -5.79
CA ASN A 284 17.46 -22.68 -4.47
C ASN A 284 16.94 -23.61 -3.37
N LEU A 285 15.71 -24.09 -3.49
CA LEU A 285 15.17 -25.16 -2.61
C LEU A 285 16.00 -26.44 -2.70
N ILE A 286 16.36 -26.88 -3.91
CA ILE A 286 17.20 -28.07 -4.11
C ILE A 286 18.59 -27.88 -3.51
N LYS A 287 19.15 -26.66 -3.59
CA LYS A 287 20.48 -26.34 -3.04
C LYS A 287 20.48 -26.17 -1.52
N GLY A 288 19.32 -25.99 -0.90
CA GLY A 288 19.21 -25.63 0.51
C GLY A 288 19.63 -24.18 0.80
N ASP A 289 19.44 -23.26 -0.18
CA ASP A 289 19.66 -21.83 0.02
C ASP A 289 18.43 -21.22 0.71
N ASP A 290 18.42 -21.30 2.05
CA ASP A 290 17.30 -20.82 2.86
C ASP A 290 17.12 -19.30 2.75
N THR A 291 18.19 -18.54 2.58
CA THR A 291 18.13 -17.07 2.48
C THR A 291 17.39 -16.63 1.23
N SER A 292 17.76 -17.18 0.07
CA SER A 292 17.12 -16.86 -1.21
C SER A 292 15.69 -17.39 -1.28
N THR A 293 15.44 -18.57 -0.71
CA THR A 293 14.08 -19.17 -0.68
C THR A 293 13.14 -18.36 0.21
N GLU A 294 13.60 -17.91 1.36
CA GLU A 294 12.79 -17.07 2.26
C GLU A 294 12.52 -15.67 1.67
N ALA A 295 13.51 -15.08 1.00
CA ALA A 295 13.31 -13.82 0.29
C ALA A 295 12.25 -13.94 -0.82
N HIS A 296 12.30 -15.04 -1.61
CA HIS A 296 11.28 -15.34 -2.61
C HIS A 296 9.89 -15.52 -1.99
N ARG A 297 9.80 -16.29 -0.89
CA ARG A 297 8.53 -16.51 -0.18
C ARG A 297 7.92 -15.19 0.28
N LYS A 298 8.70 -14.36 0.97
CA LYS A 298 8.24 -13.04 1.44
C LYS A 298 7.75 -12.15 0.32
N PHE A 299 8.49 -12.12 -0.79
CA PHE A 299 8.08 -11.32 -1.94
C PHE A 299 6.76 -11.81 -2.54
N TYR A 300 6.64 -13.12 -2.83
CA TYR A 300 5.44 -13.65 -3.47
C TYR A 300 4.23 -13.80 -2.53
N ASP A 301 4.42 -13.90 -1.22
CA ASP A 301 3.32 -13.84 -0.26
C ASP A 301 2.67 -12.44 -0.24
N GLU A 302 3.43 -11.36 -0.46
CA GLU A 302 2.89 -10.02 -0.64
C GLU A 302 2.33 -9.80 -2.06
N TYR A 303 3.08 -10.21 -3.07
CA TYR A 303 2.75 -9.94 -4.48
C TYR A 303 1.48 -10.65 -4.94
N ASN A 304 1.24 -11.87 -4.44
CA ASN A 304 0.06 -12.65 -4.80
C ASN A 304 -1.16 -12.34 -3.91
N ALA A 305 -0.97 -11.71 -2.75
CA ALA A 305 -2.07 -11.30 -1.88
C ALA A 305 -2.70 -10.00 -2.41
N VAL A 306 -3.82 -10.14 -3.12
CA VAL A 306 -4.52 -9.04 -3.79
C VAL A 306 -5.93 -8.94 -3.27
N LEU A 307 -6.39 -7.72 -2.99
CA LEU A 307 -7.75 -7.43 -2.53
C LEU A 307 -8.67 -7.05 -3.71
N ASP A 308 -9.95 -7.30 -3.56
CA ASP A 308 -10.96 -6.73 -4.44
C ASP A 308 -11.15 -5.25 -4.13
N MET A 309 -11.21 -4.43 -5.16
CA MET A 309 -11.56 -3.01 -5.03
C MET A 309 -13.04 -2.80 -5.34
N ASP A 310 -13.70 -1.88 -4.62
CA ASP A 310 -15.05 -1.44 -4.99
C ASP A 310 -15.07 -0.91 -6.41
N ALA A 311 -16.10 -1.22 -7.17
CA ALA A 311 -16.17 -0.91 -8.60
C ALA A 311 -16.24 0.59 -8.86
N ASP A 312 -17.01 1.32 -8.05
CA ASP A 312 -17.23 2.74 -8.28
C ASP A 312 -15.95 3.52 -7.99
N TYR A 313 -15.26 3.21 -6.89
CA TYR A 313 -13.91 3.73 -6.62
C TYR A 313 -12.92 3.47 -7.77
N TYR A 314 -12.87 2.24 -8.29
CA TYR A 314 -11.95 1.87 -9.35
C TYR A 314 -12.26 2.63 -10.66
N LEU A 315 -13.51 2.61 -11.08
CA LEU A 315 -13.97 3.24 -12.33
C LEU A 315 -13.79 4.76 -12.28
N GLU A 316 -14.15 5.40 -11.15
CA GLU A 316 -13.95 6.83 -10.94
C GLU A 316 -12.46 7.21 -10.92
N THR A 317 -11.60 6.33 -10.37
CA THR A 317 -10.14 6.54 -10.42
C THR A 317 -9.63 6.48 -11.86
N ILE A 318 -10.04 5.49 -12.66
CA ILE A 318 -9.66 5.40 -14.08
C ILE A 318 -10.08 6.67 -14.83
N GLN A 319 -11.33 7.07 -14.68
CA GLN A 319 -11.87 8.24 -15.38
C GLN A 319 -11.19 9.53 -14.90
N THR A 320 -11.17 9.78 -13.60
CA THR A 320 -10.71 11.06 -13.03
C THR A 320 -9.22 11.29 -13.22
N VAL A 321 -8.41 10.24 -12.99
CA VAL A 321 -6.94 10.36 -12.96
C VAL A 321 -6.32 10.13 -14.33
N PHE A 322 -6.79 9.12 -15.08
CA PHE A 322 -6.10 8.63 -16.28
C PHE A 322 -6.78 9.00 -17.60
N GLN A 323 -8.10 9.26 -17.62
CA GLN A 323 -8.83 9.61 -18.84
C GLN A 323 -9.11 11.12 -18.91
N ASP A 324 -9.75 11.68 -17.86
CA ASP A 324 -10.16 13.08 -17.85
C ASP A 324 -9.09 14.02 -17.25
N TYR A 325 -8.09 13.47 -16.54
CA TYR A 325 -7.02 14.24 -15.88
C TYR A 325 -7.55 15.41 -15.03
N LYS A 326 -8.67 15.17 -14.31
CA LYS A 326 -9.46 16.24 -13.66
C LYS A 326 -8.66 17.07 -12.67
N LEU A 327 -7.70 16.45 -11.95
CA LEU A 327 -6.83 17.17 -11.01
C LEU A 327 -6.00 18.25 -11.72
N VAL A 328 -5.34 17.87 -12.82
CA VAL A 328 -4.42 18.75 -13.56
C VAL A 328 -5.18 19.82 -14.34
N HIS A 329 -6.38 19.48 -14.84
CA HIS A 329 -7.25 20.42 -15.51
C HIS A 329 -8.01 21.35 -14.55
N GLY A 330 -7.93 21.13 -13.22
CA GLY A 330 -8.67 21.91 -12.22
C GLY A 330 -10.18 21.74 -12.32
N THR A 331 -10.65 20.59 -12.81
CA THR A 331 -12.07 20.27 -13.01
C THR A 331 -12.61 19.21 -12.06
N TRP A 332 -11.79 18.74 -11.11
CA TRP A 332 -12.21 17.71 -10.17
C TRP A 332 -13.05 18.30 -9.04
N ASP A 333 -14.28 17.82 -8.93
CA ASP A 333 -15.20 18.11 -7.84
C ASP A 333 -15.32 16.88 -6.94
N VAL A 334 -15.29 17.08 -5.64
CA VAL A 334 -15.41 16.04 -4.61
C VAL A 334 -16.65 16.33 -3.76
N ARG A 335 -17.46 15.31 -3.53
CA ARG A 335 -18.62 15.35 -2.64
C ARG A 335 -18.19 15.08 -1.21
N SER A 336 -18.46 16.01 -0.32
CA SER A 336 -18.24 15.81 1.12
C SER A 336 -19.31 14.88 1.74
N PRO A 337 -19.08 14.33 2.96
CA PRO A 337 -20.08 13.51 3.66
C PRO A 337 -21.40 14.23 3.93
N SER A 338 -21.41 15.57 3.94
CA SER A 338 -22.64 16.38 4.05
C SER A 338 -23.36 16.58 2.72
N GLY A 339 -22.87 16.01 1.62
CA GLY A 339 -23.42 16.17 0.27
C GLY A 339 -22.99 17.43 -0.46
N LYS A 340 -22.16 18.29 0.14
CA LYS A 340 -21.60 19.49 -0.50
C LYS A 340 -20.57 19.10 -1.55
N ILE A 341 -20.69 19.66 -2.76
CA ILE A 341 -19.72 19.49 -3.84
C ILE A 341 -18.68 20.62 -3.75
N GLU A 342 -17.40 20.27 -3.77
CA GLU A 342 -16.31 21.23 -3.61
C GLU A 342 -15.20 20.96 -4.64
N ARG A 343 -14.76 22.03 -5.31
CA ARG A 343 -13.69 21.99 -6.31
C ARG A 343 -12.34 21.75 -5.65
N VAL A 344 -11.59 20.75 -6.13
CA VAL A 344 -10.19 20.53 -5.75
C VAL A 344 -9.30 21.63 -6.33
N ARG A 345 -8.60 22.35 -5.46
CA ARG A 345 -7.77 23.53 -5.79
C ARG A 345 -6.40 23.43 -5.12
N PRO A 346 -5.42 22.72 -5.69
CA PRO A 346 -4.09 22.59 -5.08
C PRO A 346 -3.37 23.92 -4.90
N GLN A 347 -3.69 24.92 -5.73
CA GLN A 347 -3.18 26.28 -5.59
C GLN A 347 -3.62 26.98 -4.28
N ASP A 348 -4.63 26.48 -3.58
CA ASP A 348 -5.05 27.04 -2.29
C ASP A 348 -4.14 26.56 -1.14
N ILE A 349 -3.27 25.57 -1.38
CA ILE A 349 -2.27 25.11 -0.42
C ILE A 349 -1.16 26.15 -0.33
N SER A 350 -1.21 27.00 0.71
CA SER A 350 -0.23 28.06 0.98
C SER A 350 0.64 27.78 2.22
N GLN A 351 0.31 26.73 2.99
CA GLN A 351 1.01 26.35 4.21
C GLN A 351 1.40 24.87 4.16
N GLY A 352 2.45 24.52 4.91
CA GLY A 352 3.06 23.19 4.90
C GLY A 352 4.25 23.11 3.95
N ALA A 353 4.69 21.89 3.63
CA ALA A 353 5.80 21.63 2.72
C ALA A 353 5.51 20.43 1.82
N LEU A 354 6.12 20.40 0.65
CA LEU A 354 5.93 19.35 -0.36
C LEU A 354 7.27 18.72 -0.75
N LEU A 355 7.37 17.41 -0.58
CA LEU A 355 8.44 16.58 -1.13
C LEU A 355 7.84 15.62 -2.15
N THR A 356 8.33 15.63 -3.38
CA THR A 356 8.00 14.61 -4.39
C THR A 356 9.18 13.69 -4.62
N ILE A 357 8.92 12.39 -4.78
CA ILE A 357 9.94 11.37 -5.01
C ILE A 357 9.52 10.52 -6.20
N GLU A 358 10.46 10.34 -7.13
CA GLU A 358 10.29 9.49 -8.32
C GLU A 358 11.45 8.51 -8.45
N GLY A 359 11.20 7.34 -9.01
CA GLY A 359 12.23 6.40 -9.41
C GLY A 359 12.67 6.68 -10.84
N GLU A 360 14.00 6.74 -11.09
CA GLU A 360 14.53 6.93 -12.45
C GLU A 360 14.06 5.83 -13.44
N LEU A 361 13.86 4.60 -12.93
CA LEU A 361 13.46 3.43 -13.71
C LEU A 361 12.03 2.98 -13.35
N ASP A 362 11.18 3.91 -12.92
CA ASP A 362 9.79 3.61 -12.56
C ASP A 362 8.97 3.33 -13.84
N ASP A 363 8.52 2.08 -13.97
CA ASP A 363 7.73 1.59 -15.10
C ASP A 363 6.21 1.62 -14.83
N ILE A 364 5.79 2.11 -13.66
CA ILE A 364 4.39 2.27 -13.25
C ILE A 364 3.98 3.75 -13.26
N SER A 365 4.77 4.62 -12.60
CA SER A 365 4.57 6.07 -12.59
C SER A 365 5.80 6.73 -13.22
N GLY A 366 5.69 7.10 -14.48
CA GLY A 366 6.80 7.64 -15.27
C GLY A 366 7.33 8.97 -14.73
N SER A 367 8.57 9.28 -15.09
CA SER A 367 9.27 10.50 -14.64
C SER A 367 8.47 11.77 -14.95
N GLY A 368 8.36 12.66 -13.97
CA GLY A 368 7.61 13.91 -14.04
C GLY A 368 6.15 13.78 -13.60
N GLN A 369 5.59 12.58 -13.48
CA GLN A 369 4.19 12.40 -13.07
C GLN A 369 3.95 12.91 -11.65
N THR A 370 4.76 12.47 -10.68
CA THR A 370 4.63 12.92 -9.28
C THR A 370 5.11 14.36 -9.11
N ARG A 371 6.21 14.72 -9.79
CA ARG A 371 6.76 16.07 -9.76
C ARG A 371 5.78 17.15 -10.17
N ALA A 372 4.79 16.84 -11.00
CA ALA A 372 3.72 17.75 -11.41
C ALA A 372 2.96 18.39 -10.22
N ALA A 373 3.01 17.79 -9.03
CA ALA A 373 2.41 18.38 -7.83
C ALA A 373 2.98 19.75 -7.49
N HIS A 374 4.25 20.04 -7.83
CA HIS A 374 4.86 21.34 -7.61
C HIS A 374 4.22 22.45 -8.46
N ASP A 375 3.89 22.12 -9.71
CA ASP A 375 3.24 23.07 -10.62
C ASP A 375 1.80 23.39 -10.14
N LEU A 376 1.12 22.41 -9.55
CA LEU A 376 -0.23 22.55 -9.04
C LEU A 376 -0.29 23.32 -7.71
N CYS A 377 0.68 23.11 -6.81
CA CYS A 377 0.79 23.78 -5.51
C CYS A 377 1.47 25.17 -5.64
N SER A 378 1.02 25.99 -6.58
CA SER A 378 1.68 27.23 -6.98
C SER A 378 1.77 28.30 -5.88
N SER A 379 0.90 28.27 -4.86
CA SER A 379 0.95 29.19 -3.71
C SER A 379 1.90 28.73 -2.60
N LEU A 380 2.43 27.51 -2.68
CA LEU A 380 3.40 27.03 -1.71
C LEU A 380 4.79 27.62 -2.04
N PRO A 381 5.48 28.29 -1.08
CA PRO A 381 6.79 28.88 -1.35
C PRO A 381 7.79 27.84 -1.86
N GLY A 382 8.61 28.20 -2.85
CA GLY A 382 9.59 27.28 -3.45
C GLY A 382 10.60 26.69 -2.46
N LYS A 383 10.94 27.41 -1.38
CA LYS A 383 11.80 26.90 -0.30
C LYS A 383 11.17 25.75 0.49
N GLU A 384 9.83 25.65 0.49
CA GLU A 384 9.06 24.57 1.13
C GLU A 384 8.80 23.40 0.17
N GLN A 385 9.34 23.46 -1.05
CA GLN A 385 9.15 22.46 -2.08
C GLN A 385 10.48 21.76 -2.42
N ARG A 386 10.48 20.44 -2.47
CA ARG A 386 11.64 19.61 -2.85
C ARG A 386 11.24 18.47 -3.76
N HIS A 387 12.15 18.13 -4.67
CA HIS A 387 12.03 16.95 -5.53
C HIS A 387 13.25 16.06 -5.40
N LEU A 388 13.04 14.75 -5.34
CA LEU A 388 14.08 13.73 -5.31
C LEU A 388 13.82 12.71 -6.42
N GLU A 389 14.74 12.60 -7.37
CA GLU A 389 14.79 11.47 -8.30
C GLU A 389 15.76 10.41 -7.75
N ALA A 390 15.22 9.23 -7.41
CA ALA A 390 16.00 8.12 -6.88
C ALA A 390 16.67 7.34 -8.03
N LYS A 391 17.96 7.62 -8.25
CA LYS A 391 18.75 7.03 -9.35
C LYS A 391 18.78 5.50 -9.30
N GLY A 392 18.48 4.88 -10.45
CA GLY A 392 18.43 3.44 -10.64
C GLY A 392 17.34 2.74 -9.80
N ALA A 393 16.39 3.46 -9.22
CA ALA A 393 15.23 2.87 -8.56
C ALA A 393 14.09 2.68 -9.54
N GLY A 394 13.48 1.47 -9.55
CA GLY A 394 12.15 1.24 -10.09
C GLY A 394 11.08 1.57 -9.05
N HIS A 395 9.81 1.34 -9.39
CA HIS A 395 8.67 1.71 -8.55
C HIS A 395 8.78 1.23 -7.09
N TYR A 396 9.06 -0.05 -6.88
CA TYR A 396 9.20 -0.61 -5.53
C TYR A 396 10.43 -0.10 -4.79
N GLY A 397 11.49 0.27 -5.51
CA GLY A 397 12.77 0.72 -4.95
C GLY A 397 12.69 2.05 -4.20
N ILE A 398 11.66 2.88 -4.45
CA ILE A 398 11.48 4.16 -3.79
C ILE A 398 10.85 4.04 -2.39
N PHE A 399 10.21 2.91 -2.05
CA PHE A 399 9.57 2.71 -0.74
C PHE A 399 9.96 1.39 -0.04
N SER A 400 10.79 0.55 -0.66
CA SER A 400 11.19 -0.75 -0.14
C SER A 400 12.63 -1.10 -0.51
N GLY A 401 13.25 -2.01 0.26
CA GLY A 401 14.57 -2.56 -0.02
C GLY A 401 15.73 -1.60 0.27
N ARG A 402 16.89 -1.86 -0.37
CA ARG A 402 18.15 -1.15 -0.05
C ARG A 402 18.08 0.34 -0.41
N ARG A 403 17.61 0.69 -1.61
CA ARG A 403 17.55 2.09 -2.07
C ARG A 403 16.66 2.95 -1.20
N TRP A 404 15.50 2.40 -0.80
CA TRP A 404 14.65 3.03 0.19
C TRP A 404 15.43 3.34 1.47
N ARG A 405 16.07 2.34 2.08
CA ARG A 405 16.74 2.51 3.37
C ARG A 405 17.97 3.42 3.31
N GLU A 406 18.77 3.35 2.22
CA GLU A 406 20.05 4.05 2.14
C GLU A 406 19.95 5.44 1.49
N THR A 407 18.97 5.68 0.62
CA THR A 407 18.89 6.91 -0.17
C THR A 407 17.61 7.68 0.09
N VAL A 408 16.45 7.04 -0.06
CA VAL A 408 15.15 7.72 -0.04
C VAL A 408 14.71 8.06 1.38
N TYR A 409 14.72 7.08 2.29
CA TYR A 409 14.29 7.29 3.67
C TYR A 409 15.10 8.37 4.42
N PRO A 410 16.41 8.44 4.31
CA PRO A 410 17.17 9.55 4.91
C PRO A 410 16.71 10.94 4.46
N ALA A 411 16.35 11.11 3.18
CA ALA A 411 15.82 12.37 2.66
C ALA A 411 14.41 12.67 3.22
N VAL A 412 13.52 11.68 3.26
CA VAL A 412 12.19 11.80 3.86
C VAL A 412 12.28 12.16 5.34
N ARG A 413 13.14 11.46 6.08
CA ARG A 413 13.40 11.72 7.51
C ARG A 413 13.89 13.15 7.77
N ALA A 414 14.88 13.60 6.99
CA ALA A 414 15.43 14.95 7.11
C ALA A 414 14.35 16.01 6.84
N PHE A 415 13.57 15.82 5.79
CA PHE A 415 12.49 16.72 5.41
C PHE A 415 11.39 16.83 6.49
N ILE A 416 10.95 15.70 7.04
CA ILE A 416 9.98 15.66 8.14
C ILE A 416 10.52 16.38 9.39
N LEU A 417 11.77 16.12 9.79
CA LEU A 417 12.37 16.72 10.98
C LEU A 417 12.55 18.23 10.84
N GLU A 418 12.93 18.72 9.67
CA GLU A 418 13.06 20.14 9.38
C GLU A 418 11.74 20.88 9.61
N HIS A 419 10.66 20.40 9.01
CA HIS A 419 9.34 21.05 9.12
C HIS A 419 8.68 20.85 10.49
N GLN A 420 8.98 19.74 11.18
CA GLN A 420 8.58 19.56 12.59
C GLN A 420 9.26 20.60 13.51
N ASN A 421 10.56 20.87 13.32
CA ASN A 421 11.30 21.82 14.14
C ASN A 421 10.90 23.27 13.84
N ALA A 422 10.67 23.61 12.58
CA ALA A 422 10.15 24.91 12.17
C ALA A 422 8.78 25.21 12.81
N SER A 423 7.90 24.23 12.91
CA SER A 423 6.61 24.37 13.59
C SER A 423 6.77 24.61 15.10
N LYS A 424 7.67 23.88 15.78
CA LYS A 424 7.94 24.07 17.20
C LYS A 424 8.53 25.45 17.52
N SER A 425 9.37 25.99 16.64
CA SER A 425 9.96 27.34 16.80
C SER A 425 8.91 28.44 16.66
N LYS A 426 7.98 28.31 15.70
CA LYS A 426 6.87 29.26 15.52
C LYS A 426 5.93 29.28 16.73
N SER A 427 5.67 28.13 17.36
CA SER A 427 4.82 28.05 18.56
C SER A 427 5.47 28.61 19.84
N LYS A 428 6.80 28.72 19.86
CA LYS A 428 7.56 29.30 20.99
C LYS A 428 7.82 30.82 20.84
N ALA A 429 7.57 31.41 19.66
CA ALA A 429 7.70 32.84 19.49
C ALA A 429 6.62 33.54 20.32
N PRO A 430 6.96 34.57 21.15
CA PRO A 430 5.95 35.32 21.88
C PRO A 430 4.97 35.94 20.86
N VAL A 431 3.67 35.73 21.09
CA VAL A 431 2.64 36.46 20.37
C VAL A 431 2.93 37.96 20.60
N ALA A 432 3.42 38.65 19.58
CA ALA A 432 3.59 40.08 19.64
C ALA A 432 2.23 40.68 20.04
N ALA A 433 2.20 41.32 21.21
CA ALA A 433 1.00 41.96 21.71
C ALA A 433 0.46 42.87 20.60
N ILE A 434 -0.74 42.59 20.11
CA ILE A 434 -1.47 43.46 19.21
C ILE A 434 -1.64 44.78 19.99
N PRO A 435 -1.18 45.96 19.50
CA PRO A 435 -1.45 47.22 20.17
C PRO A 435 -2.96 47.35 20.29
N ALA A 436 -3.45 47.53 21.50
CA ALA A 436 -4.85 47.79 21.76
C ALA A 436 -5.27 49.02 20.95
N ALA A 437 -6.08 48.80 19.92
CA ALA A 437 -6.71 49.89 19.20
C ALA A 437 -7.61 50.64 20.18
N THR A 438 -7.27 51.90 20.46
CA THR A 438 -8.09 52.83 21.21
C THR A 438 -9.44 52.96 20.51
N ALA A 439 -10.47 52.38 21.14
CA ALA A 439 -11.85 52.50 20.66
C ALA A 439 -12.32 53.97 20.85
N PRO A 440 -13.00 54.59 19.87
CA PRO A 440 -13.64 55.87 20.09
C PRO A 440 -14.85 55.68 21.01
N VAL A 441 -14.94 56.60 22.01
CA VAL A 441 -16.05 56.69 22.97
C VAL A 441 -17.33 56.99 22.17
N ALA A 442 -18.25 56.04 22.09
CA ALA A 442 -19.58 56.21 21.55
C ALA A 442 -20.55 56.63 22.66
N ALA A 443 -21.29 57.73 22.40
CA ALA A 443 -22.31 58.28 23.27
C ALA A 443 -23.47 57.31 23.53
N ALA A 444 -24.00 57.32 24.75
CA ALA A 444 -25.08 56.47 25.24
C ALA A 444 -26.40 56.70 24.46
N PRO A 445 -27.12 55.65 24.06
CA PRO A 445 -28.48 55.78 23.56
C PRO A 445 -29.52 55.78 24.69
N LYS A 446 -30.50 56.66 24.53
CA LYS A 446 -31.66 56.86 25.44
C LYS A 446 -32.55 55.60 25.50
N THR A 447 -32.96 55.28 26.70
CA THR A 447 -33.90 54.21 27.06
C THR A 447 -35.28 54.40 26.42
N VAL A 448 -35.73 53.44 25.63
CA VAL A 448 -37.13 53.32 25.18
C VAL A 448 -37.76 52.14 25.88
N VAL A 449 -38.76 52.41 26.70
CA VAL A 449 -39.60 51.44 27.42
C VAL A 449 -40.48 50.69 26.41
N ARG A 450 -40.37 49.38 26.35
CA ARG A 450 -41.24 48.51 25.54
C ARG A 450 -42.15 47.71 26.45
N LYS A 451 -43.48 47.92 26.25
CA LYS A 451 -44.58 47.22 26.92
C LYS A 451 -44.54 45.71 26.66
N GLU A 452 -44.77 44.96 27.74
CA GLU A 452 -45.07 43.49 27.69
C GLU A 452 -46.37 43.21 26.97
N VAL A 453 -46.39 42.16 26.12
CA VAL A 453 -47.58 41.53 25.59
C VAL A 453 -47.48 40.05 25.87
N SER A 454 -48.46 39.52 26.64
CA SER A 454 -48.63 38.13 27.02
C SER A 454 -48.93 37.20 25.82
N PRO A 455 -48.61 35.88 25.93
CA PRO A 455 -48.74 34.94 24.81
C PRO A 455 -50.16 34.38 24.66
N ALA A 456 -50.62 34.31 23.41
CA ALA A 456 -51.86 33.67 23.03
C ALA A 456 -51.63 32.15 22.78
N LYS A 457 -52.58 31.36 23.32
CA LYS A 457 -52.67 29.88 23.15
C LYS A 457 -52.91 29.54 21.67
N VAL A 458 -52.16 28.60 21.13
CA VAL A 458 -52.46 27.93 19.85
C VAL A 458 -53.03 26.56 20.10
N ALA A 459 -54.20 26.32 19.50
CA ALA A 459 -55.02 25.11 19.59
C ALA A 459 -54.44 23.99 18.71
N VAL A 460 -54.61 22.76 19.21
CA VAL A 460 -54.29 21.47 18.54
C VAL A 460 -55.42 21.17 17.55
N ALA A 461 -55.11 20.79 16.31
CA ALA A 461 -56.03 20.21 15.33
C ALA A 461 -55.54 18.87 14.79
N PRO A 462 -56.40 17.97 14.33
CA PRO A 462 -56.18 16.54 14.48
C PRO A 462 -55.60 15.84 13.23
N LYS A 463 -55.09 14.64 13.54
CA LYS A 463 -54.58 13.54 12.72
C LYS A 463 -55.46 13.17 11.52
N ALA A 464 -54.94 13.19 10.30
CA ALA A 464 -55.55 12.62 9.11
C ALA A 464 -54.99 11.22 8.79
N ALA A 465 -55.88 10.30 8.40
CA ALA A 465 -55.65 8.87 8.20
C ALA A 465 -54.96 8.55 6.86
N ALA A 466 -54.22 7.43 6.86
CA ALA A 466 -53.60 6.83 5.69
C ALA A 466 -54.57 6.12 4.76
N PRO A 467 -54.41 6.13 3.43
CA PRO A 467 -55.18 5.27 2.54
C PRO A 467 -54.55 3.89 2.37
N LYS A 468 -55.35 2.85 2.49
CA LYS A 468 -55.08 1.45 2.13
C LYS A 468 -55.05 1.33 0.59
N VAL A 469 -54.03 0.71 0.03
CA VAL A 469 -54.04 0.25 -1.37
C VAL A 469 -54.14 -1.27 -1.40
N ALA A 470 -55.11 -1.74 -2.16
CA ALA A 470 -55.43 -3.15 -2.34
C ALA A 470 -54.48 -3.87 -3.31
N VAL A 471 -54.16 -5.12 -2.95
CA VAL A 471 -53.46 -6.08 -3.78
C VAL A 471 -54.44 -6.72 -4.77
N THR A 472 -54.12 -6.63 -6.09
CA THR A 472 -54.74 -7.53 -7.08
C THR A 472 -53.64 -8.23 -7.87
N SER A 473 -53.58 -9.54 -7.69
CA SER A 473 -52.81 -10.49 -8.45
C SER A 473 -53.37 -10.70 -9.86
N LYS A 474 -52.52 -10.64 -10.91
CA LYS A 474 -52.81 -11.35 -12.17
C LYS A 474 -51.52 -11.96 -12.70
N ALA A 475 -51.52 -13.27 -12.74
CA ALA A 475 -50.55 -14.12 -13.42
C ALA A 475 -50.75 -14.10 -14.94
N ALA A 476 -49.66 -14.14 -15.72
CA ALA A 476 -49.66 -14.52 -17.13
C ALA A 476 -48.29 -15.15 -17.50
N PRO A 477 -48.16 -15.95 -18.58
CA PRO A 477 -47.51 -17.24 -18.52
C PRO A 477 -46.08 -17.27 -19.02
N ARG A 478 -45.36 -18.28 -18.52
CA ARG A 478 -44.01 -18.73 -18.91
C ARG A 478 -43.92 -19.02 -20.42
N LYS A 479 -42.96 -18.38 -21.12
CA LYS A 479 -42.39 -18.89 -22.35
C LYS A 479 -40.99 -19.40 -22.10
N THR A 480 -40.78 -20.68 -22.33
CA THR A 480 -39.51 -21.38 -22.40
C THR A 480 -38.71 -20.87 -23.59
N VAL A 481 -37.48 -20.46 -23.36
CA VAL A 481 -36.47 -20.25 -24.42
C VAL A 481 -35.25 -21.11 -24.07
N SER A 482 -34.87 -21.91 -25.06
CA SER A 482 -33.86 -22.94 -25.05
C SER A 482 -32.43 -22.40 -24.85
N ALA A 483 -31.62 -23.26 -24.26
CA ALA A 483 -30.20 -23.10 -24.05
C ALA A 483 -29.40 -22.85 -25.36
N GLN A 484 -28.75 -21.70 -25.43
CA GLN A 484 -27.60 -21.49 -26.32
C GLN A 484 -26.77 -20.31 -25.81
N ALA A 485 -25.82 -20.59 -24.94
CA ALA A 485 -24.76 -19.64 -24.60
C ALA A 485 -23.58 -20.38 -23.94
N ALA A 486 -22.70 -20.89 -24.77
CA ALA A 486 -21.37 -21.30 -24.34
C ALA A 486 -20.35 -20.73 -25.35
N ALA A 487 -20.03 -19.44 -25.25
CA ALA A 487 -18.79 -18.85 -25.78
C ALA A 487 -18.72 -17.33 -25.53
N PRO A 488 -18.23 -16.86 -24.38
CA PRO A 488 -17.37 -15.68 -24.38
C PRO A 488 -16.07 -15.82 -23.57
N VAL A 489 -15.83 -16.93 -22.86
CA VAL A 489 -14.71 -17.04 -21.92
C VAL A 489 -13.35 -17.11 -22.63
N ALA A 490 -13.29 -17.67 -23.85
CA ALA A 490 -12.03 -17.76 -24.60
C ALA A 490 -11.54 -16.41 -25.19
N LYS A 491 -12.43 -15.45 -25.38
CA LYS A 491 -12.07 -14.15 -25.99
C LYS A 491 -11.42 -13.16 -25.00
N ALA A 492 -11.81 -13.18 -23.74
CA ALA A 492 -11.24 -12.27 -22.73
C ALA A 492 -9.80 -12.65 -22.37
N ALA A 493 -9.50 -13.95 -22.28
CA ALA A 493 -8.14 -14.42 -22.02
C ALA A 493 -7.19 -14.23 -23.22
N GLN A 494 -7.73 -14.26 -24.45
CA GLN A 494 -6.92 -14.03 -25.65
C GLN A 494 -6.56 -12.56 -25.92
N VAL A 495 -7.32 -11.60 -25.40
CA VAL A 495 -7.03 -10.17 -25.58
C VAL A 495 -5.87 -9.69 -24.71
N VAL A 496 -5.60 -10.35 -23.60
CA VAL A 496 -4.45 -10.03 -22.73
C VAL A 496 -3.15 -10.70 -23.25
N ALA A 497 -3.24 -11.75 -24.08
CA ALA A 497 -2.10 -12.52 -24.58
C ALA A 497 -1.66 -12.20 -26.02
N ALA A 498 -2.31 -11.28 -26.72
CA ALA A 498 -1.99 -10.98 -28.13
C ALA A 498 -0.95 -9.86 -28.26
N ALA A 499 0.32 -10.20 -28.10
CA ALA A 499 1.40 -9.46 -28.74
C ALA A 499 1.38 -9.72 -30.27
N PRO A 500 1.67 -8.75 -31.14
CA PRO A 500 1.52 -8.90 -32.57
C PRO A 500 2.50 -9.92 -33.13
N LYS A 501 1.98 -10.99 -33.69
CA LYS A 501 2.76 -11.96 -34.50
C LYS A 501 3.26 -11.26 -35.77
N SER A 502 4.58 -11.14 -35.91
CA SER A 502 5.24 -10.68 -37.12
C SER A 502 4.90 -11.59 -38.30
N LYS A 503 4.32 -11.02 -39.38
CA LYS A 503 4.11 -11.71 -40.67
C LYS A 503 5.49 -11.99 -41.30
N LYS A 504 5.77 -13.25 -41.63
CA LYS A 504 6.87 -13.63 -42.49
C LYS A 504 6.66 -12.98 -43.88
N ALA A 505 7.55 -12.09 -44.24
CA ALA A 505 7.62 -11.55 -45.60
C ALA A 505 8.66 -12.34 -46.39
N SER A 506 8.32 -12.62 -47.65
CA SER A 506 9.13 -13.31 -48.65
C SER A 506 10.36 -12.50 -49.07
N THR A 507 11.43 -13.21 -49.32
CA THR A 507 12.75 -12.71 -49.74
C THR A 507 12.74 -11.95 -51.04
N SER A 508 13.23 -10.68 -51.00
CA SER A 508 13.90 -10.07 -52.16
C SER A 508 15.13 -9.29 -51.66
N LYS A 509 16.26 -9.53 -52.35
CA LYS A 509 17.58 -8.95 -52.03
C LYS A 509 17.60 -7.46 -52.36
N VAL A 510 17.94 -6.60 -51.40
CA VAL A 510 18.48 -5.27 -51.63
C VAL A 510 19.52 -4.98 -50.51
N THR A 511 20.67 -4.48 -50.94
CA THR A 511 21.89 -4.16 -50.14
C THR A 511 21.70 -3.05 -49.10
N PRO A 512 22.45 -3.02 -47.98
CA PRO A 512 22.15 -2.20 -46.83
C PRO A 512 22.72 -0.80 -46.88
N LYS A 513 21.88 0.18 -46.50
CA LYS A 513 22.33 1.51 -46.09
C LYS A 513 22.25 1.62 -44.56
N ALA A 514 23.32 2.07 -43.95
CA ALA A 514 23.50 2.15 -42.49
C ALA A 514 22.40 2.94 -41.79
N ARG A 515 21.92 2.40 -40.68
CA ARG A 515 21.07 3.08 -39.68
C ARG A 515 21.76 3.07 -38.31
N PRO A 516 21.61 4.10 -37.52
CA PRO A 516 22.25 4.18 -36.21
C PRO A 516 21.59 3.21 -35.20
N ALA A 517 22.43 2.62 -34.33
CA ALA A 517 22.07 1.69 -33.28
C ALA A 517 21.22 2.38 -32.21
N ILE A 518 19.99 1.90 -32.00
CA ILE A 518 19.21 2.19 -30.82
C ILE A 518 19.51 1.08 -29.81
N LEU A 519 20.22 1.44 -28.75
CA LEU A 519 20.47 0.58 -27.60
C LEU A 519 19.13 0.23 -26.93
N ALA A 520 18.77 -1.05 -26.93
CA ALA A 520 17.78 -1.61 -26.04
C ALA A 520 18.35 -1.61 -24.61
N ALA A 521 17.85 -0.72 -23.76
CA ALA A 521 18.17 -0.71 -22.33
C ALA A 521 17.47 -1.89 -21.66
N VAL A 522 18.25 -2.89 -21.24
CA VAL A 522 17.80 -3.97 -20.37
C VAL A 522 17.66 -3.38 -18.97
N SER A 523 16.42 -3.21 -18.49
CA SER A 523 16.11 -2.82 -17.11
C SER A 523 16.49 -3.96 -16.17
N THR A 524 17.56 -3.78 -15.39
CA THR A 524 17.90 -4.66 -14.27
C THR A 524 17.39 -4.04 -12.98
N ASP A 525 16.39 -4.67 -12.36
CA ASP A 525 15.93 -4.33 -11.02
C ASP A 525 17.00 -4.69 -9.99
N PRO A 526 17.52 -3.74 -9.21
CA PRO A 526 18.59 -4.00 -8.25
C PRO A 526 18.11 -4.56 -6.90
N SER A 527 16.85 -4.89 -6.72
CA SER A 527 16.34 -5.50 -5.49
C SER A 527 16.43 -7.02 -5.46
N ALA A 528 16.83 -7.68 -6.58
CA ALA A 528 17.15 -9.09 -6.60
C ALA A 528 18.67 -9.29 -6.39
N PRO A 529 19.12 -10.28 -5.61
CA PRO A 529 20.54 -10.60 -5.49
C PRO A 529 21.05 -11.12 -6.83
N THR A 530 21.82 -10.32 -7.56
CA THR A 530 22.51 -10.74 -8.78
C THR A 530 23.71 -11.59 -8.41
N THR A 531 23.61 -12.90 -8.47
CA THR A 531 24.76 -13.78 -8.63
C THR A 531 25.18 -13.72 -10.10
N ARG A 532 26.25 -13.00 -10.39
CA ARG A 532 26.95 -13.04 -11.67
C ARG A 532 27.53 -14.43 -11.88
N TRP A 533 27.04 -15.15 -12.86
CA TRP A 533 27.69 -16.36 -13.36
C TRP A 533 28.56 -15.99 -14.53
N ALA A 534 29.90 -16.19 -14.38
CA ALA A 534 30.87 -16.10 -15.45
C ALA A 534 31.08 -17.51 -16.04
N GLY A 535 30.65 -17.72 -17.27
CA GLY A 535 31.01 -18.90 -18.04
C GLY A 535 32.45 -18.79 -18.57
N PRO A 536 33.11 -19.92 -18.87
CA PRO A 536 34.52 -19.91 -19.25
C PRO A 536 34.71 -19.46 -20.70
N THR A 537 35.55 -18.43 -20.92
CA THR A 537 36.14 -18.13 -22.22
C THR A 537 37.66 -18.25 -22.13
N SER A 538 38.20 -18.94 -23.12
CA SER A 538 39.61 -19.23 -23.36
C SER A 538 40.46 -17.98 -23.61
N SER A 539 41.65 -18.02 -23.01
CA SER A 539 42.97 -17.47 -23.42
C SER A 539 43.07 -16.19 -24.27
N SER A 540 43.65 -15.15 -23.69
CA SER A 540 44.87 -14.48 -24.20
C SER A 540 45.34 -13.41 -23.22
N THR A 541 46.59 -13.52 -22.79
CA THR A 541 47.34 -12.57 -21.97
C THR A 541 47.83 -11.40 -22.79
N PRO A 542 47.92 -10.19 -22.21
CA PRO A 542 49.15 -9.44 -22.12
C PRO A 542 49.28 -8.59 -20.83
N PRO A 543 50.34 -7.76 -20.65
CA PRO A 543 51.34 -7.99 -19.61
C PRO A 543 51.19 -7.07 -18.37
N VAL A 544 51.85 -7.46 -17.28
CA VAL A 544 51.92 -6.85 -15.95
C VAL A 544 52.78 -5.58 -15.96
N PRO A 545 52.44 -4.54 -15.17
CA PRO A 545 53.47 -3.74 -14.53
C PRO A 545 53.53 -3.94 -13.02
N ASN A 546 54.76 -4.03 -12.52
CA ASN A 546 55.17 -4.15 -11.13
C ASN A 546 54.57 -3.09 -10.22
N VAL A 547 54.11 -3.48 -9.03
CA VAL A 547 54.07 -2.64 -7.85
C VAL A 547 54.52 -3.46 -6.62
N VAL A 548 55.37 -2.81 -5.88
CA VAL A 548 56.19 -3.16 -4.72
C VAL A 548 55.35 -3.77 -3.56
N ALA A 549 55.92 -4.81 -2.95
CA ALA A 549 55.46 -5.49 -1.76
C ALA A 549 55.58 -4.63 -0.50
N ALA A 550 54.54 -4.63 0.34
CA ALA A 550 54.59 -4.22 1.75
C ALA A 550 54.35 -5.43 2.64
N ALA A 551 55.12 -5.54 3.70
CA ALA A 551 55.28 -6.69 4.59
C ALA A 551 54.06 -7.01 5.47
N PRO A 552 53.90 -8.25 5.96
CA PRO A 552 52.79 -8.65 6.81
C PRO A 552 53.04 -8.34 8.29
N ALA A 553 51.99 -7.96 9.02
CA ALA A 553 51.99 -7.81 10.47
C ALA A 553 51.74 -9.17 11.17
N PRO A 554 52.22 -9.35 12.40
CA PRO A 554 52.37 -10.68 13.02
C PRO A 554 51.06 -11.23 13.62
N ALA A 555 50.99 -12.57 13.60
CA ALA A 555 49.91 -13.39 14.19
C ALA A 555 49.94 -13.36 15.72
N VAL A 556 48.76 -13.24 16.33
CA VAL A 556 48.54 -13.44 17.76
C VAL A 556 48.09 -14.89 17.97
N GLN A 557 48.82 -15.61 18.82
CA GLN A 557 48.51 -16.98 19.27
C GLN A 557 47.45 -16.95 20.38
N PRO A 558 46.64 -18.02 20.56
CA PRO A 558 45.71 -18.13 21.65
C PRO A 558 46.35 -18.71 22.91
N GLU A 559 46.09 -18.10 24.05
CA GLU A 559 46.46 -18.62 25.37
C GLU A 559 45.52 -19.73 25.82
N ARG A 560 46.11 -20.74 26.46
CA ARG A 560 45.48 -21.93 27.03
C ARG A 560 45.14 -21.74 28.52
N ASP A 561 44.00 -22.35 28.86
CA ASP A 561 43.67 -23.00 30.12
C ASP A 561 44.02 -22.41 31.47
N THR A 562 42.99 -22.21 32.31
CA THR A 562 42.98 -22.77 33.66
C THR A 562 41.55 -23.10 34.11
N ALA A 563 41.37 -24.34 34.53
CA ALA A 563 40.18 -24.89 35.14
C ALA A 563 40.00 -24.47 36.59
N VAL A 564 38.74 -24.17 37.03
CA VAL A 564 38.33 -24.32 38.44
C VAL A 564 36.86 -24.73 38.57
N ALA A 565 36.69 -25.92 39.08
CA ALA A 565 35.70 -26.42 40.07
C ALA A 565 34.18 -26.26 39.87
N ASN A 566 33.56 -27.43 39.75
CA ASN A 566 32.19 -27.77 40.09
C ASN A 566 31.68 -27.20 41.39
N THR A 567 30.46 -26.62 41.39
CA THR A 567 29.55 -26.67 42.54
C THR A 567 28.14 -26.98 42.04
N THR A 568 27.67 -28.15 42.38
CA THR A 568 26.31 -28.67 42.28
C THR A 568 25.37 -27.87 43.16
N VAL A 569 24.30 -27.31 42.62
CA VAL A 569 23.14 -26.85 43.40
C VAL A 569 21.92 -27.61 42.93
N THR A 570 21.37 -28.36 43.85
CA THR A 570 20.19 -29.21 43.80
C THR A 570 18.92 -28.37 43.53
N ALA A 571 18.13 -28.86 42.59
CA ALA A 571 16.78 -28.33 42.29
C ALA A 571 15.77 -28.83 43.33
N ALA A 572 14.91 -27.92 43.79
CA ALA A 572 13.72 -28.22 44.59
C ALA A 572 12.48 -28.37 43.67
N PRO A 573 11.52 -29.27 44.00
CA PRO A 573 10.37 -29.57 43.18
C PRO A 573 9.23 -28.54 43.31
N PRO A 574 8.30 -28.45 42.33
CA PRO A 574 7.19 -27.48 42.34
C PRO A 574 6.04 -27.93 43.26
N PRO A 575 5.23 -26.99 43.75
CA PRO A 575 4.12 -27.29 44.67
C PRO A 575 2.89 -27.84 43.92
N VAL A 576 2.22 -28.77 44.60
CA VAL A 576 1.03 -29.52 44.24
C VAL A 576 -0.23 -28.65 44.32
N LEU A 577 -1.08 -28.72 43.30
CA LEU A 577 -2.45 -28.18 43.24
C LEU A 577 -3.35 -28.79 44.35
N GLY A 578 -3.87 -27.95 45.24
CA GLY A 578 -4.93 -28.29 46.18
C GLY A 578 -6.31 -28.05 45.60
N LYS A 579 -7.20 -29.01 45.84
CA LYS A 579 -8.59 -29.09 45.39
C LYS A 579 -9.50 -28.05 46.05
N ASN A 580 -10.48 -27.56 45.27
CA ASN A 580 -11.69 -26.87 45.74
C ASN A 580 -12.48 -27.62 46.81
N PRO A 581 -13.21 -26.92 47.67
CA PRO A 581 -14.60 -27.30 47.84
C PRO A 581 -15.62 -26.18 47.65
N ALA A 582 -16.81 -26.63 47.32
CA ALA A 582 -17.98 -25.89 46.93
C ALA A 582 -18.82 -25.40 48.13
N ARG A 583 -19.75 -24.48 47.78
CA ARG A 583 -21.04 -24.11 48.42
C ARG A 583 -21.02 -23.06 49.54
N SER A 584 -21.76 -21.97 49.36
CA SER A 584 -23.19 -21.96 49.77
C SER A 584 -23.86 -20.63 49.39
N LYS A 585 -25.20 -20.75 49.22
CA LYS A 585 -26.22 -19.75 48.92
C LYS A 585 -26.41 -18.71 50.02
N ALA A 586 -27.06 -17.63 49.60
CA ALA A 586 -28.11 -16.81 50.23
C ALA A 586 -27.64 -15.38 50.60
N ALA A 587 -28.23 -14.45 50.08
CA ALA A 587 -29.38 -13.59 50.25
C ALA A 587 -29.34 -12.49 49.15
#